data_d6ad5f66d0f306527e3c16931254222f
#
_entry.id   d6ad5f66d0f306527e3c16931254222f
#
_cell.length_a   1.000
_cell.length_b   1.000
_cell.length_c   1.000
_cell.angle_alpha   90.00
_cell.angle_beta   90.00
_cell.angle_gamma   90.00
#
_symmetry.space_group_name_H-M   'P 1'
#
loop_
_entity.id
_entity.type
_entity.pdbx_description
1 polymer ?
#
loop_
_entity_poly.entity_id
_entity_poly.type
_entity_poly.pdbx_seq_one_letter_code
_entity_poly.pdbx_strand_id
1 'polypeptide(L)'
;ETLFDDAFTEGGRSVVICCEDGDVEYDEEELKKINARLVMVENEEDFTEEFLNKVQAEYLPEQVFIEYNGTWGMGTLMDMELPKHWVIVQQLATVDATTFDMYLANMRTMVMEQLFQADVVIFNRCDDSTDKGKCRRNVKAQNRKAQLVFEREDGSLDERPEELPFDLSADVIEITDADYAIWYMDCMDNPKKYEGKKVSFLALVYNPEKLKKGVFVPGRFAMTCCIEDVTFIGFKCKYADEDKIPHNCLFAV
;
A
#
# COMPACT_ATOMS: atom_id res chain seq x y z
N GLU A 1 -7.79 -4.84 -18.10
CA GLU A 1 -9.15 -5.31 -18.50
C GLU A 1 -10.22 -4.91 -17.48
N THR A 2 -9.99 -5.10 -16.18
CA THR A 2 -11.01 -4.84 -15.13
C THR A 2 -11.44 -3.38 -15.01
N LEU A 3 -10.59 -2.42 -15.40
CA LEU A 3 -10.91 -0.97 -15.35
C LEU A 3 -11.91 -0.55 -16.43
N PHE A 4 -12.11 -1.38 -17.45
CA PHE A 4 -13.01 -1.12 -18.58
C PHE A 4 -14.26 -1.98 -18.58
N ASP A 5 -14.56 -2.63 -17.45
CA ASP A 5 -15.81 -3.35 -17.28
C ASP A 5 -17.01 -2.37 -17.41
N ASP A 6 -18.12 -2.81 -17.98
CA ASP A 6 -19.33 -2.01 -18.20
C ASP A 6 -19.82 -1.25 -16.95
N ALA A 7 -19.51 -1.80 -15.76
CA ALA A 7 -19.81 -1.18 -14.48
C ALA A 7 -19.04 0.14 -14.22
N PHE A 8 -17.90 0.36 -14.88
CA PHE A 8 -17.08 1.56 -14.71
C PHE A 8 -17.32 2.62 -15.77
N THR A 9 -17.83 2.25 -16.94
CA THR A 9 -17.93 3.19 -18.07
C THR A 9 -19.35 3.69 -18.33
N GLU A 10 -20.39 3.05 -17.81
CA GLU A 10 -21.83 3.40 -17.94
C GLU A 10 -22.22 4.17 -19.23
N GLY A 11 -21.46 3.97 -20.32
CA GLY A 11 -21.69 4.61 -21.62
C GLY A 11 -21.32 6.09 -21.72
N GLY A 12 -20.64 6.66 -20.70
CA GLY A 12 -20.11 8.03 -20.72
C GLY A 12 -18.90 8.19 -21.66
N ARG A 13 -18.53 9.46 -21.93
CA ARG A 13 -17.30 9.75 -22.70
C ARG A 13 -16.08 9.56 -21.81
N SER A 14 -15.24 8.61 -22.17
CA SER A 14 -14.02 8.30 -21.44
C SER A 14 -12.77 8.68 -22.24
N VAL A 15 -11.73 9.12 -21.53
CA VAL A 15 -10.39 9.33 -22.11
C VAL A 15 -9.39 8.50 -21.31
N VAL A 16 -8.53 7.79 -22.01
CA VAL A 16 -7.36 7.11 -21.47
C VAL A 16 -6.16 7.93 -21.87
N ILE A 17 -5.46 8.50 -20.89
CA ILE A 17 -4.15 9.16 -21.07
C ILE A 17 -3.10 8.11 -20.73
N CYS A 18 -2.36 7.66 -21.73
CA CYS A 18 -1.32 6.66 -21.57
C CYS A 18 0.04 7.34 -21.61
N CYS A 19 0.78 7.26 -20.50
CA CYS A 19 2.11 7.84 -20.33
C CYS A 19 3.21 6.75 -20.32
N GLU A 20 2.86 5.52 -20.59
CA GLU A 20 3.79 4.39 -20.60
C GLU A 20 3.74 3.67 -21.95
N ASP A 21 4.93 3.38 -22.52
CA ASP A 21 5.07 2.56 -23.71
C ASP A 21 5.27 1.11 -23.25
N GLY A 22 4.15 0.41 -23.07
CA GLY A 22 4.11 -0.97 -22.60
C GLY A 22 4.23 -2.00 -23.74
N ASP A 23 4.51 -3.26 -23.37
CA ASP A 23 4.57 -4.38 -24.33
C ASP A 23 3.20 -4.69 -24.99
N VAL A 24 2.11 -4.20 -24.41
CA VAL A 24 0.75 -4.44 -24.90
C VAL A 24 0.12 -3.10 -25.28
N GLU A 25 -0.19 -2.96 -26.55
CA GLU A 25 -0.90 -1.79 -27.06
C GLU A 25 -2.39 -1.87 -26.75
N TYR A 26 -3.03 -0.72 -26.52
CA TYR A 26 -4.48 -0.62 -26.39
C TYR A 26 -5.17 -0.97 -27.71
N ASP A 27 -6.16 -1.86 -27.65
CA ASP A 27 -7.00 -2.17 -28.81
C ASP A 27 -8.02 -1.02 -29.03
N GLU A 28 -7.85 -0.27 -30.11
CA GLU A 28 -8.77 0.82 -30.46
C GLU A 28 -10.22 0.37 -30.66
N GLU A 29 -10.46 -0.86 -31.11
CA GLU A 29 -11.82 -1.37 -31.31
C GLU A 29 -12.50 -1.65 -29.95
N GLU A 30 -11.72 -2.14 -28.97
CA GLU A 30 -12.21 -2.31 -27.59
C GLU A 30 -12.51 -0.94 -26.96
N LEU A 31 -11.60 0.02 -27.10
CA LEU A 31 -11.82 1.38 -26.60
C LEU A 31 -13.06 2.05 -27.22
N LYS A 32 -13.30 1.84 -28.52
CA LYS A 32 -14.50 2.36 -29.19
C LYS A 32 -15.78 1.76 -28.62
N LYS A 33 -15.79 0.47 -28.25
CA LYS A 33 -16.96 -0.19 -27.67
C LYS A 33 -17.42 0.47 -26.37
N ILE A 34 -16.47 0.95 -25.57
CA ILE A 34 -16.73 1.64 -24.30
C ILE A 34 -16.72 3.16 -24.41
N ASN A 35 -16.79 3.71 -25.63
CA ASN A 35 -16.75 5.14 -25.92
C ASN A 35 -15.53 5.86 -25.33
N ALA A 36 -14.38 5.18 -25.29
CA ALA A 36 -13.13 5.72 -24.81
C ALA A 36 -12.22 6.21 -25.96
N ARG A 37 -11.41 7.21 -25.68
CA ARG A 37 -10.38 7.75 -26.58
C ARG A 37 -9.02 7.60 -25.94
N LEU A 38 -8.04 7.14 -26.70
CA LEU A 38 -6.65 7.05 -26.27
C LEU A 38 -5.89 8.33 -26.64
N VAL A 39 -5.14 8.84 -25.70
CA VAL A 39 -4.22 9.98 -25.86
C VAL A 39 -2.87 9.57 -25.30
N MET A 40 -1.85 9.52 -26.15
CA MET A 40 -0.48 9.15 -25.77
C MET A 40 0.31 10.36 -25.31
N VAL A 41 1.16 10.17 -24.29
CA VAL A 41 2.14 11.16 -23.80
C VAL A 41 3.47 10.44 -23.63
N GLU A 42 4.42 10.74 -24.50
CA GLU A 42 5.70 10.01 -24.57
C GLU A 42 6.73 10.53 -23.54
N ASN A 43 6.70 11.83 -23.20
CA ASN A 43 7.69 12.44 -22.32
C ASN A 43 7.01 13.10 -21.10
N GLU A 44 7.66 13.03 -19.94
CA GLU A 44 7.17 13.67 -18.71
C GLU A 44 6.94 15.18 -18.89
N GLU A 45 7.81 15.85 -19.67
CA GLU A 45 7.73 17.28 -19.95
C GLU A 45 6.50 17.69 -20.78
N ASP A 46 5.87 16.76 -21.49
CA ASP A 46 4.65 16.97 -22.26
C ASP A 46 3.39 16.81 -21.41
N PHE A 47 3.51 16.16 -20.24
CA PHE A 47 2.41 15.98 -19.29
C PHE A 47 2.25 17.24 -18.41
N THR A 48 1.49 18.21 -18.90
CA THR A 48 1.35 19.53 -18.30
C THR A 48 -0.09 19.92 -18.02
N GLU A 49 -0.30 20.92 -17.18
CA GLU A 49 -1.63 21.51 -16.96
C GLU A 49 -2.30 21.97 -18.25
N GLU A 50 -1.50 22.55 -19.17
CA GLU A 50 -1.99 22.97 -20.49
C GLU A 50 -2.47 21.79 -21.32
N PHE A 51 -1.70 20.69 -21.31
CA PHE A 51 -2.08 19.44 -21.96
C PHE A 51 -3.41 18.89 -21.41
N LEU A 52 -3.56 18.80 -20.08
CA LEU A 52 -4.81 18.32 -19.46
C LEU A 52 -6.00 19.22 -19.79
N ASN A 53 -5.80 20.54 -19.80
CA ASN A 53 -6.87 21.50 -20.20
C ASN A 53 -7.22 21.35 -21.67
N LYS A 54 -6.27 21.03 -22.56
CA LYS A 54 -6.53 20.74 -23.97
C LYS A 54 -7.37 19.45 -24.12
N VAL A 55 -7.00 18.38 -23.39
CA VAL A 55 -7.80 17.13 -23.37
C VAL A 55 -9.23 17.42 -22.90
N GLN A 56 -9.40 18.21 -21.84
CA GLN A 56 -10.73 18.61 -21.37
C GLN A 56 -11.51 19.36 -22.46
N ALA A 57 -10.89 20.31 -23.14
CA ALA A 57 -11.57 21.14 -24.15
C ALA A 57 -11.94 20.35 -25.40
N GLU A 58 -11.10 19.42 -25.83
CA GLU A 58 -11.26 18.64 -27.06
C GLU A 58 -12.27 17.50 -26.90
N TYR A 59 -12.17 16.74 -25.81
CA TYR A 59 -12.96 15.50 -25.65
C TYR A 59 -14.15 15.65 -24.70
N LEU A 60 -14.18 16.68 -23.84
CA LEU A 60 -15.21 16.88 -22.81
C LEU A 60 -15.52 15.57 -22.06
N PRO A 61 -14.52 14.90 -21.49
CA PRO A 61 -14.69 13.60 -20.88
C PRO A 61 -15.54 13.69 -19.60
N GLU A 62 -16.31 12.64 -19.35
CA GLU A 62 -17.02 12.42 -18.08
C GLU A 62 -16.15 11.60 -17.13
N GLN A 63 -15.20 10.81 -17.68
CA GLN A 63 -14.28 10.00 -16.96
C GLN A 63 -12.89 10.02 -17.63
N VAL A 64 -11.84 10.10 -16.83
CA VAL A 64 -10.45 10.09 -17.31
C VAL A 64 -9.68 9.02 -16.56
N PHE A 65 -8.99 8.17 -17.29
CA PHE A 65 -8.02 7.23 -16.78
C PHE A 65 -6.62 7.72 -17.17
N ILE A 66 -5.75 7.81 -16.21
CA ILE A 66 -4.34 8.19 -16.46
C ILE A 66 -3.48 6.98 -16.10
N GLU A 67 -2.91 6.34 -17.13
CA GLU A 67 -1.85 5.36 -16.96
C GLU A 67 -0.53 6.12 -16.85
N TYR A 68 -0.18 6.47 -15.61
CA TYR A 68 0.98 7.29 -15.34
C TYR A 68 2.25 6.46 -15.37
N ASN A 69 3.31 6.98 -15.96
CA ASN A 69 4.58 6.26 -16.10
C ASN A 69 5.23 6.02 -14.73
N GLY A 70 5.51 4.77 -14.41
CA GLY A 70 6.07 4.35 -13.12
C GLY A 70 7.47 4.88 -12.82
N THR A 71 8.17 5.47 -13.79
CA THR A 71 9.48 6.08 -13.61
C THR A 71 9.43 7.60 -13.41
N TRP A 72 8.28 8.23 -13.67
CA TRP A 72 8.09 9.66 -13.46
C TRP A 72 7.80 9.96 -11.99
N GLY A 73 8.20 11.16 -11.53
CA GLY A 73 7.94 11.58 -10.16
C GLY A 73 6.45 11.79 -9.88
N MET A 74 5.94 11.18 -8.82
CA MET A 74 4.54 11.37 -8.43
C MET A 74 4.23 12.82 -8.08
N GLY A 75 5.21 13.61 -7.66
CA GLY A 75 5.06 15.04 -7.41
C GLY A 75 4.54 15.81 -8.61
N THR A 76 5.00 15.47 -9.82
CA THR A 76 4.54 16.11 -11.07
C THR A 76 3.02 16.01 -11.22
N LEU A 77 2.45 14.83 -10.99
CA LEU A 77 0.99 14.62 -11.08
C LEU A 77 0.25 15.25 -9.90
N MET A 78 0.77 15.08 -8.68
CA MET A 78 0.03 15.45 -7.46
C MET A 78 0.02 16.95 -7.17
N ASP A 79 1.06 17.67 -7.61
CA ASP A 79 1.17 19.12 -7.45
C ASP A 79 0.54 19.90 -8.61
N MET A 80 0.11 19.21 -9.67
CA MET A 80 -0.47 19.81 -10.87
C MET A 80 -1.89 20.32 -10.62
N GLU A 81 -2.22 21.49 -11.13
CA GLU A 81 -3.58 22.02 -11.13
C GLU A 81 -4.43 21.31 -12.19
N LEU A 82 -5.39 20.51 -11.74
CA LEU A 82 -6.26 19.75 -12.63
C LEU A 82 -7.27 20.67 -13.33
N PRO A 83 -7.74 20.30 -14.54
CA PRO A 83 -8.81 21.01 -15.22
C PRO A 83 -10.04 21.19 -14.33
N LYS A 84 -10.77 22.28 -14.52
CA LYS A 84 -11.96 22.58 -13.74
C LYS A 84 -12.94 21.43 -13.77
N HIS A 85 -13.39 20.99 -12.57
CA HIS A 85 -14.30 19.85 -12.33
C HIS A 85 -13.64 18.46 -12.36
N TRP A 86 -12.34 18.36 -12.67
CA TRP A 86 -11.65 17.09 -12.46
C TRP A 86 -11.30 16.91 -10.99
N VAL A 87 -11.45 15.70 -10.52
CA VAL A 87 -10.99 15.28 -9.18
C VAL A 87 -10.40 13.87 -9.28
N ILE A 88 -9.33 13.62 -8.58
CA ILE A 88 -8.79 12.27 -8.45
C ILE A 88 -9.74 11.51 -7.51
N VAL A 89 -10.42 10.51 -8.05
CA VAL A 89 -11.37 9.69 -7.28
C VAL A 89 -10.73 8.42 -6.74
N GLN A 90 -9.69 7.91 -7.41
CA GLN A 90 -8.98 6.71 -6.98
C GLN A 90 -7.59 6.67 -7.59
N GLN A 91 -6.63 6.19 -6.80
CA GLN A 91 -5.28 5.88 -7.25
C GLN A 91 -5.03 4.39 -7.12
N LEU A 92 -4.66 3.76 -8.23
CA LEU A 92 -4.29 2.34 -8.30
C LEU A 92 -2.80 2.25 -8.57
N ALA A 93 -2.09 1.40 -7.85
CA ALA A 93 -0.71 1.05 -8.17
C ALA A 93 -0.65 -0.44 -8.51
N THR A 94 -0.08 -0.77 -9.65
CA THR A 94 0.18 -2.15 -10.07
C THR A 94 1.64 -2.50 -9.82
N VAL A 95 1.88 -3.67 -9.26
CA VAL A 95 3.21 -4.14 -8.87
C VAL A 95 3.39 -5.58 -9.33
N ASP A 96 4.41 -5.83 -10.12
CA ASP A 96 4.80 -7.19 -10.47
C ASP A 96 5.39 -7.91 -9.24
N ALA A 97 4.67 -8.89 -8.71
CA ALA A 97 5.07 -9.62 -7.51
C ALA A 97 6.41 -10.36 -7.67
N THR A 98 6.74 -10.77 -8.89
CA THR A 98 7.98 -11.53 -9.19
C THR A 98 9.23 -10.66 -9.11
N THR A 99 9.11 -9.35 -9.33
CA THR A 99 10.23 -8.40 -9.37
C THR A 99 10.24 -7.44 -8.19
N PHE A 100 9.20 -7.43 -7.36
CA PHE A 100 9.03 -6.48 -6.27
C PHE A 100 10.22 -6.41 -5.31
N ASP A 101 10.77 -7.56 -4.91
CA ASP A 101 11.92 -7.62 -4.02
C ASP A 101 13.18 -6.99 -4.62
N MET A 102 13.38 -7.21 -5.91
CA MET A 102 14.51 -6.62 -6.64
C MET A 102 14.38 -5.08 -6.71
N TYR A 103 13.19 -4.59 -7.00
CA TYR A 103 12.93 -3.15 -7.01
C TYR A 103 13.05 -2.52 -5.63
N LEU A 104 12.55 -3.17 -4.59
CA LEU A 104 12.75 -2.72 -3.21
C LEU A 104 14.22 -2.64 -2.81
N ALA A 105 15.03 -3.58 -3.27
CA ALA A 105 16.45 -3.61 -2.93
C ALA A 105 17.26 -2.51 -3.65
N ASN A 106 16.89 -2.17 -4.88
CA ASN A 106 17.67 -1.29 -5.75
C ASN A 106 17.07 0.11 -5.96
N MET A 107 15.74 0.23 -5.90
CA MET A 107 14.99 1.46 -6.28
C MET A 107 13.87 1.76 -5.26
N ARG A 108 14.13 1.51 -3.98
CA ARG A 108 13.14 1.57 -2.91
C ARG A 108 12.35 2.89 -2.88
N THR A 109 13.07 4.02 -2.98
CA THR A 109 12.43 5.34 -2.90
C THR A 109 11.39 5.51 -4.00
N MET A 110 11.74 5.19 -5.24
CA MET A 110 10.84 5.30 -6.39
C MET A 110 9.61 4.40 -6.23
N VAL A 111 9.81 3.13 -5.85
CA VAL A 111 8.69 2.20 -5.63
C VAL A 111 7.78 2.70 -4.51
N MET A 112 8.34 3.15 -3.39
CA MET A 112 7.54 3.61 -2.26
C MET A 112 6.79 4.90 -2.55
N GLU A 113 7.35 5.79 -3.37
CA GLU A 113 6.68 7.00 -3.82
C GLU A 113 5.39 6.68 -4.59
N GLN A 114 5.43 5.69 -5.49
CA GLN A 114 4.26 5.23 -6.24
C GLN A 114 3.18 4.59 -5.33
N LEU A 115 3.60 3.91 -4.26
CA LEU A 115 2.70 3.19 -3.36
C LEU A 115 2.12 4.09 -2.24
N PHE A 116 2.77 5.20 -1.95
CA PHE A 116 2.48 6.02 -0.76
C PHE A 116 1.06 6.57 -0.74
N GLN A 117 0.53 6.96 -1.90
CA GLN A 117 -0.81 7.57 -2.01
C GLN A 117 -1.84 6.63 -2.63
N ALA A 118 -1.44 5.43 -3.06
CA ALA A 118 -2.36 4.49 -3.69
C ALA A 118 -3.51 4.08 -2.75
N ASP A 119 -4.74 4.15 -3.22
CA ASP A 119 -5.90 3.61 -2.52
C ASP A 119 -5.92 2.08 -2.58
N VAL A 120 -5.51 1.53 -3.72
CA VAL A 120 -5.40 0.10 -3.96
C VAL A 120 -4.04 -0.22 -4.57
N VAL A 121 -3.38 -1.23 -4.03
CA VAL A 121 -2.15 -1.80 -4.59
C VAL A 121 -2.45 -3.21 -5.07
N ILE A 122 -2.28 -3.43 -6.37
CA ILE A 122 -2.51 -4.71 -7.03
C ILE A 122 -1.16 -5.37 -7.29
N PHE A 123 -0.87 -6.44 -6.55
CA PHE A 123 0.25 -7.32 -6.86
C PHE A 123 -0.21 -8.32 -7.92
N ASN A 124 0.26 -8.16 -9.14
CA ASN A 124 -0.04 -9.09 -10.23
C ASN A 124 1.03 -10.18 -10.38
N ARG A 125 0.80 -11.16 -11.26
CA ARG A 125 1.69 -12.29 -11.52
C ARG A 125 2.09 -13.06 -10.26
N CYS A 126 1.20 -13.10 -9.27
CA CYS A 126 1.41 -13.89 -8.06
C CYS A 126 1.40 -15.40 -8.36
N ASP A 127 2.30 -16.11 -7.72
CA ASP A 127 2.38 -17.57 -7.76
C ASP A 127 2.45 -18.15 -6.34
N ASP A 128 2.63 -19.49 -6.25
CA ASP A 128 2.67 -20.17 -4.95
C ASP A 128 3.89 -19.81 -4.10
N SER A 129 4.93 -19.19 -4.69
CA SER A 129 6.12 -18.70 -3.98
C SER A 129 5.97 -17.26 -3.49
N THR A 130 4.94 -16.54 -3.90
CA THR A 130 4.72 -15.14 -3.52
C THR A 130 4.46 -14.99 -2.02
N ASP A 131 5.36 -14.30 -1.31
CA ASP A 131 5.20 -13.94 0.10
C ASP A 131 4.27 -12.71 0.23
N LYS A 132 2.98 -12.98 0.25
CA LYS A 132 1.92 -11.95 0.39
C LYS A 132 2.07 -11.16 1.67
N GLY A 133 2.48 -11.80 2.76
CA GLY A 133 2.73 -11.15 4.05
C GLY A 133 3.86 -10.13 3.94
N LYS A 134 4.96 -10.44 3.25
CA LYS A 134 6.06 -9.51 3.00
C LYS A 134 5.61 -8.33 2.14
N CYS A 135 4.87 -8.58 1.05
CA CYS A 135 4.31 -7.55 0.20
C CYS A 135 3.45 -6.59 1.02
N ARG A 136 2.52 -7.12 1.80
CA ARG A 136 1.64 -6.34 2.68
C ARG A 136 2.43 -5.50 3.67
N ARG A 137 3.41 -6.06 4.35
CA ARG A 137 4.24 -5.33 5.33
C ARG A 137 4.94 -4.14 4.70
N ASN A 138 5.55 -4.33 3.54
CA ASN A 138 6.25 -3.23 2.86
C ASN A 138 5.31 -2.10 2.47
N VAL A 139 4.14 -2.40 1.91
CA VAL A 139 3.15 -1.38 1.55
C VAL A 139 2.58 -0.70 2.79
N LYS A 140 2.11 -1.50 3.77
CA LYS A 140 1.45 -0.97 4.98
C LYS A 140 2.38 -0.17 5.89
N ALA A 141 3.68 -0.40 5.85
CA ALA A 141 4.67 0.41 6.54
C ALA A 141 4.64 1.88 6.08
N GLN A 142 4.35 2.14 4.81
CA GLN A 142 4.27 3.47 4.21
C GLN A 142 2.83 3.95 4.06
N ASN A 143 1.94 3.08 3.61
CA ASN A 143 0.55 3.41 3.33
C ASN A 143 -0.41 2.44 4.03
N ARG A 144 -0.78 2.77 5.26
CA ARG A 144 -1.68 1.94 6.08
C ARG A 144 -3.08 1.80 5.51
N LYS A 145 -3.53 2.78 4.71
CA LYS A 145 -4.90 2.83 4.18
C LYS A 145 -5.06 1.98 2.93
N ALA A 146 -3.98 1.77 2.16
CA ALA A 146 -4.04 1.04 0.91
C ALA A 146 -4.73 -0.32 1.07
N GLN A 147 -5.67 -0.63 0.20
CA GLN A 147 -6.17 -1.98 0.03
C GLN A 147 -5.16 -2.76 -0.82
N LEU A 148 -4.94 -4.03 -0.49
CA LEU A 148 -4.03 -4.87 -1.26
C LEU A 148 -4.82 -5.99 -1.92
N VAL A 149 -4.59 -6.15 -3.21
CA VAL A 149 -5.13 -7.21 -4.04
C VAL A 149 -3.97 -8.04 -4.58
N PHE A 150 -4.10 -9.34 -4.56
CA PHE A 150 -3.12 -10.27 -5.12
C PHE A 150 -3.77 -11.02 -6.26
N GLU A 151 -3.19 -10.90 -7.45
CA GLU A 151 -3.72 -11.44 -8.69
C GLU A 151 -2.70 -12.41 -9.30
N ARG A 152 -3.17 -13.56 -9.73
CA ARG A 152 -2.35 -14.55 -10.44
C ARG A 152 -2.16 -14.14 -11.90
N GLU A 153 -1.24 -14.82 -12.59
CA GLU A 153 -0.96 -14.55 -14.01
C GLU A 153 -2.19 -14.73 -14.92
N ASP A 154 -3.15 -15.57 -14.52
CA ASP A 154 -4.40 -15.81 -15.26
C ASP A 154 -5.51 -14.78 -14.94
N GLY A 155 -5.21 -13.75 -14.15
CA GLY A 155 -6.16 -12.73 -13.72
C GLY A 155 -7.07 -13.15 -12.56
N SER A 156 -6.94 -14.36 -12.04
CA SER A 156 -7.69 -14.81 -10.86
C SER A 156 -7.11 -14.23 -9.57
N LEU A 157 -7.97 -13.99 -8.58
CA LEU A 157 -7.50 -13.54 -7.28
C LEU A 157 -6.78 -14.65 -6.52
N ASP A 158 -5.64 -14.31 -5.91
CA ASP A 158 -4.94 -15.21 -5.02
C ASP A 158 -5.53 -15.14 -3.61
N GLU A 159 -6.49 -16.01 -3.32
CA GLU A 159 -7.19 -16.10 -2.04
C GLU A 159 -6.44 -16.91 -0.97
N ARG A 160 -5.21 -17.39 -1.25
CA ARG A 160 -4.44 -18.13 -0.24
C ARG A 160 -4.29 -17.29 1.03
N PRO A 161 -4.44 -17.89 2.23
CA PRO A 161 -4.18 -17.17 3.47
C PRO A 161 -2.70 -16.76 3.55
N GLU A 162 -2.44 -15.62 4.16
CA GLU A 162 -1.07 -15.21 4.47
C GLU A 162 -0.51 -16.09 5.57
N GLU A 163 0.68 -16.62 5.35
CA GLU A 163 1.40 -17.36 6.39
C GLU A 163 2.02 -16.37 7.38
N LEU A 164 1.75 -16.58 8.66
CA LEU A 164 2.40 -15.85 9.73
C LEU A 164 3.61 -16.64 10.20
N PRO A 165 4.74 -15.98 10.55
CA PRO A 165 5.95 -16.66 11.01
C PRO A 165 5.85 -17.20 12.44
N PHE A 166 4.68 -17.11 13.05
CA PHE A 166 4.41 -17.57 14.41
C PHE A 166 3.06 -18.30 14.47
N ASP A 167 2.94 -19.23 15.41
CA ASP A 167 1.77 -20.09 15.56
C ASP A 167 0.67 -19.41 16.40
N LEU A 168 -0.42 -19.02 15.75
CA LEU A 168 -1.60 -18.45 16.42
C LEU A 168 -2.37 -19.49 17.26
N SER A 169 -2.15 -20.77 17.07
CA SER A 169 -2.83 -21.83 17.83
C SER A 169 -2.15 -22.14 19.17
N ALA A 170 -0.94 -21.65 19.39
CA ALA A 170 -0.19 -21.87 20.61
C ALA A 170 -0.88 -21.24 21.84
N ASP A 171 -0.72 -21.86 23.01
CA ASP A 171 -1.20 -21.29 24.28
C ASP A 171 -0.58 -19.93 24.59
N VAL A 172 0.65 -19.72 24.20
CA VAL A 172 1.39 -18.46 24.22
C VAL A 172 2.06 -18.30 22.85
N ILE A 173 1.73 -17.22 22.18
CA ILE A 173 2.33 -16.88 20.87
C ILE A 173 3.70 -16.27 21.14
N GLU A 174 4.77 -16.97 20.79
CA GLU A 174 6.13 -16.49 20.91
C GLU A 174 6.47 -15.58 19.71
N ILE A 175 6.80 -14.32 19.97
CA ILE A 175 7.17 -13.34 18.93
C ILE A 175 8.65 -13.05 19.03
N THR A 176 9.39 -13.42 18.01
CA THR A 176 10.82 -13.13 17.91
C THR A 176 11.07 -11.66 17.55
N ASP A 177 12.32 -11.22 17.65
CA ASP A 177 12.71 -9.86 17.25
C ASP A 177 12.41 -9.58 15.78
N ALA A 178 12.60 -10.58 14.92
CA ALA A 178 12.34 -10.47 13.49
C ALA A 178 10.82 -10.39 13.18
N ASP A 179 10.00 -11.04 14.01
CA ASP A 179 8.57 -11.16 13.79
C ASP A 179 7.75 -10.03 14.41
N TYR A 180 8.37 -9.22 15.28
CA TYR A 180 7.66 -8.18 16.04
C TYR A 180 6.90 -7.20 15.15
N ALA A 181 7.52 -6.71 14.09
CA ALA A 181 6.87 -5.79 13.18
C ALA A 181 5.70 -6.44 12.42
N ILE A 182 5.86 -7.72 12.05
CA ILE A 182 4.83 -8.53 11.39
C ILE A 182 3.61 -8.68 12.32
N TRP A 183 3.88 -9.13 13.53
CA TRP A 183 2.84 -9.29 14.56
C TRP A 183 2.13 -7.97 14.87
N TYR A 184 2.89 -6.89 15.06
CA TYR A 184 2.32 -5.58 15.37
C TYR A 184 1.36 -5.11 14.27
N MET A 185 1.75 -5.25 13.01
CA MET A 185 0.93 -4.84 11.88
C MET A 185 -0.29 -5.72 11.69
N ASP A 186 -0.14 -7.06 11.80
CA ASP A 186 -1.29 -7.96 11.71
C ASP A 186 -2.28 -7.74 12.88
N CYS A 187 -1.80 -7.42 14.09
CA CYS A 187 -2.65 -7.02 15.20
C CYS A 187 -3.45 -5.74 14.93
N MET A 188 -2.84 -4.77 14.24
CA MET A 188 -3.51 -3.51 13.90
C MET A 188 -4.58 -3.70 12.82
N ASP A 189 -4.29 -4.55 11.84
CA ASP A 189 -5.19 -4.84 10.72
C ASP A 189 -6.30 -5.84 11.11
N ASN A 190 -5.96 -6.83 11.94
CA ASN A 190 -6.82 -7.95 12.30
C ASN A 190 -6.92 -8.17 13.82
N PRO A 191 -7.34 -7.19 14.62
CA PRO A 191 -7.30 -7.27 16.07
C PRO A 191 -8.10 -8.46 16.66
N LYS A 192 -9.16 -8.89 15.98
CA LYS A 192 -9.99 -10.03 16.40
C LYS A 192 -9.25 -11.37 16.40
N LYS A 193 -8.20 -11.52 15.58
CA LYS A 193 -7.38 -12.74 15.58
C LYS A 193 -6.66 -12.98 16.92
N TYR A 194 -6.36 -11.89 17.64
CA TYR A 194 -5.56 -11.88 18.86
C TYR A 194 -6.38 -11.72 20.13
N GLU A 195 -7.68 -11.53 20.02
CA GLU A 195 -8.56 -11.36 21.17
C GLU A 195 -8.52 -12.60 22.07
N GLY A 196 -8.18 -12.39 23.34
CA GLY A 196 -8.02 -13.46 24.32
C GLY A 196 -6.75 -14.30 24.20
N LYS A 197 -5.87 -14.00 23.26
CA LYS A 197 -4.56 -14.69 23.09
C LYS A 197 -3.53 -14.16 24.07
N LYS A 198 -2.59 -15.03 24.46
CA LYS A 198 -1.41 -14.66 25.21
C LYS A 198 -0.24 -14.53 24.24
N VAL A 199 0.52 -13.46 24.39
CA VAL A 199 1.68 -13.18 23.52
C VAL A 199 2.90 -12.94 24.40
N SER A 200 4.04 -13.47 24.00
CA SER A 200 5.34 -13.29 24.67
C SER A 200 6.34 -12.69 23.72
N PHE A 201 6.95 -11.58 24.09
CA PHE A 201 8.00 -10.93 23.30
C PHE A 201 8.92 -10.08 24.16
N LEU A 202 10.14 -9.83 23.68
CA LEU A 202 11.09 -8.94 24.32
C LEU A 202 10.79 -7.49 23.87
N ALA A 203 10.57 -6.59 24.83
CA ALA A 203 10.19 -5.22 24.56
C ALA A 203 11.03 -4.19 25.28
N LEU A 204 11.14 -3.01 24.71
CA LEU A 204 11.44 -1.80 25.46
C LEU A 204 10.16 -1.29 26.09
N VAL A 205 10.20 -0.92 27.37
CA VAL A 205 9.05 -0.35 28.05
C VAL A 205 9.13 1.17 27.99
N TYR A 206 8.16 1.77 27.31
CA TYR A 206 7.96 3.21 27.30
C TYR A 206 6.83 3.59 28.27
N ASN A 207 7.19 4.35 29.29
CA ASN A 207 6.27 4.78 30.33
C ASN A 207 6.36 6.30 30.52
N PRO A 208 5.73 7.09 29.62
CA PRO A 208 5.73 8.54 29.75
C PRO A 208 4.86 8.98 30.94
N GLU A 209 5.30 10.06 31.62
CA GLU A 209 4.60 10.64 32.78
C GLU A 209 3.10 10.98 32.56
N LYS A 210 2.69 11.08 31.29
CA LYS A 210 1.31 11.40 30.90
C LYS A 210 0.38 10.20 30.85
N LEU A 211 0.88 8.98 31.03
CA LEU A 211 0.01 7.80 31.06
C LEU A 211 -0.68 7.68 32.43
N LYS A 212 -1.87 7.09 32.40
CA LYS A 212 -2.58 6.74 33.64
C LYS A 212 -1.78 5.69 34.41
N LYS A 213 -1.90 5.72 35.75
CA LYS A 213 -1.30 4.70 36.62
C LYS A 213 -1.66 3.29 36.15
N GLY A 214 -0.70 2.38 36.18
CA GLY A 214 -0.85 0.99 35.74
C GLY A 214 -0.94 0.81 34.23
N VAL A 215 -0.69 1.86 33.44
CA VAL A 215 -0.63 1.80 31.97
C VAL A 215 0.80 2.03 31.51
N PHE A 216 1.29 1.18 30.64
CA PHE A 216 2.62 1.28 30.02
C PHE A 216 2.56 0.87 28.54
N VAL A 217 3.62 1.11 27.79
CA VAL A 217 3.70 0.74 26.37
C VAL A 217 4.94 -0.12 26.16
N PRO A 218 4.80 -1.45 26.14
CA PRO A 218 5.85 -2.33 25.66
C PRO A 218 5.92 -2.22 24.14
N GLY A 219 7.12 -2.09 23.59
CA GLY A 219 7.28 -1.89 22.16
C GLY A 219 8.73 -1.94 21.71
N ARG A 220 8.93 -1.54 20.47
CA ARG A 220 10.23 -1.47 19.83
C ARG A 220 10.34 -0.26 18.92
N PHE A 221 11.57 0.16 18.67
CA PHE A 221 11.83 1.07 17.58
C PHE A 221 11.79 0.33 16.26
N ALA A 222 11.03 0.85 15.31
CA ALA A 222 10.96 0.34 13.94
C ALA A 222 11.35 1.45 12.98
N MET A 223 12.10 1.08 11.96
CA MET A 223 12.47 1.93 10.85
C MET A 223 11.62 1.53 9.65
N THR A 224 10.90 2.48 9.06
CA THR A 224 9.99 2.21 7.94
C THR A 224 10.68 2.35 6.59
N CYS A 225 11.32 3.47 6.31
CA CYS A 225 12.01 3.69 5.03
C CYS A 225 13.48 4.10 5.19
N CYS A 226 13.82 4.94 6.15
CA CYS A 226 15.18 5.41 6.39
C CYS A 226 15.43 5.68 7.88
N ILE A 227 16.68 5.97 8.23
CA ILE A 227 17.07 6.18 9.62
C ILE A 227 16.38 7.38 10.28
N GLU A 228 15.89 8.31 9.48
CA GLU A 228 15.16 9.50 9.95
C GLU A 228 13.71 9.16 10.34
N ASP A 229 13.17 8.04 9.84
CA ASP A 229 11.81 7.57 10.10
C ASP A 229 11.73 6.50 11.19
N VAL A 230 12.69 6.50 12.11
CA VAL A 230 12.64 5.58 13.26
C VAL A 230 11.54 6.03 14.22
N THR A 231 10.55 5.18 14.43
CA THR A 231 9.43 5.44 15.35
C THR A 231 9.28 4.31 16.36
N PHE A 232 8.77 4.65 17.54
CA PHE A 232 8.46 3.66 18.55
C PHE A 232 7.04 3.11 18.30
N ILE A 233 6.95 1.80 18.08
CA ILE A 233 5.69 1.08 17.89
C ILE A 233 5.42 0.16 19.09
N GLY A 234 4.19 0.17 19.60
CA GLY A 234 3.79 -0.63 20.73
C GLY A 234 2.32 -0.45 21.11
N PHE A 235 1.80 -1.35 21.90
CA PHE A 235 0.43 -1.31 22.38
C PHE A 235 0.34 -0.78 23.81
N LYS A 236 -0.72 -0.05 24.12
CA LYS A 236 -1.01 0.34 25.52
C LYS A 236 -1.46 -0.88 26.32
N CYS A 237 -0.68 -1.26 27.29
CA CYS A 237 -0.95 -2.37 28.20
C CYS A 237 -1.35 -1.86 29.58
N LYS A 238 -2.18 -2.63 30.29
CA LYS A 238 -2.53 -2.40 31.68
C LYS A 238 -1.92 -3.50 32.54
N TYR A 239 -1.33 -3.11 33.66
CA TYR A 239 -0.80 -4.05 34.65
C TYR A 239 -1.23 -3.62 36.05
N ALA A 240 -1.69 -4.58 36.84
CA ALA A 240 -2.28 -4.30 38.15
C ALA A 240 -1.25 -3.89 39.22
N ASP A 241 -0.01 -4.36 39.09
CA ASP A 241 1.09 -4.10 40.02
C ASP A 241 2.04 -3.05 39.44
N GLU A 242 1.75 -1.79 39.69
CA GLU A 242 2.46 -0.64 39.12
C GLU A 242 3.96 -0.64 39.48
N ASP A 243 4.29 -1.11 40.68
CA ASP A 243 5.67 -1.09 41.20
C ASP A 243 6.59 -2.09 40.45
N LYS A 244 5.98 -3.02 39.72
CA LYS A 244 6.72 -3.99 38.89
C LYS A 244 6.86 -3.60 37.43
N ILE A 245 6.27 -2.47 37.01
CA ILE A 245 6.44 -1.98 35.64
C ILE A 245 7.83 -1.36 35.51
N PRO A 246 8.73 -1.94 34.72
CA PRO A 246 10.06 -1.38 34.54
C PRO A 246 9.99 -0.07 33.73
N HIS A 247 11.00 0.80 33.93
CA HIS A 247 11.14 2.05 33.17
C HIS A 247 12.33 1.96 32.23
N ASN A 248 12.08 2.23 30.96
CA ASN A 248 13.12 2.38 29.92
C ASN A 248 14.16 1.24 29.88
N CYS A 249 13.71 0.01 30.03
CA CYS A 249 14.58 -1.16 29.97
C CYS A 249 13.98 -2.24 29.07
N LEU A 250 14.83 -3.18 28.61
CA LEU A 250 14.38 -4.39 27.94
C LEU A 250 13.67 -5.30 28.96
N PHE A 251 12.47 -5.73 28.64
CA PHE A 251 11.66 -6.57 29.49
C PHE A 251 10.88 -7.58 28.64
N ALA A 252 10.79 -8.81 29.12
CA ALA A 252 9.93 -9.82 28.50
C ALA A 252 8.46 -9.58 28.94
N VAL A 253 7.57 -9.50 27.98
CA VAL A 253 6.13 -9.25 28.17
C VAL A 253 5.33 -10.45 27.68
#